data_1d035ce5d8a83cf6ebb793c5d62aae3b
#
_entry.id   1d035ce5d8a83cf6ebb793c5d62aae3b
#
_cell.length_a   1.000
_cell.length_b   1.000
_cell.length_c   1.000
_cell.angle_alpha   90.00
_cell.angle_beta   90.00
_cell.angle_gamma   90.00
#
_symmetry.space_group_name_H-M   'P 1'
#
loop_
_entity.id
_entity.type
_entity.pdbx_description
1 polymer ?
#
loop_
_entity_poly.entity_id
_entity_poly.type
_entity_poly.pdbx_seq_one_letter_code
_entity_poly.pdbx_strand_id
1 'polypeptide(L)'
;MLYRVANIHDLEDLARLHAESWRNSYRGIFSDDFLDNDVWNDRKQCWAKRLSSPKYNQYVLVAIDNNEVCGFLCAFGDEHIKWGTFIDNLHVAKIAQGKGIGKQLMYLTAQWADEAFDHKGIYLEVLEDNLNARRFYHRIGASHQETNLWQPPGSNTQVNELLYIWESNHMLLNLTNP
;
A
#
# COMPACT_ATOMS: atom_id res chain seq x y z
N MET A 1 -19.62 -3.47 3.68
CA MET A 1 -18.28 -2.97 3.33
C MET A 1 -18.45 -1.86 2.29
N LEU A 2 -17.94 -0.66 2.55
CA LEU A 2 -17.95 0.48 1.63
C LEU A 2 -16.51 0.76 1.20
N TYR A 3 -16.31 1.05 -0.09
CA TYR A 3 -15.02 1.52 -0.64
C TYR A 3 -15.23 2.89 -1.26
N ARG A 4 -14.37 3.85 -0.93
CA ARG A 4 -14.42 5.20 -1.49
C ARG A 4 -13.04 5.86 -1.51
N VAL A 5 -12.93 6.92 -2.30
CA VAL A 5 -11.74 7.79 -2.25
C VAL A 5 -11.65 8.45 -0.88
N ALA A 6 -10.43 8.49 -0.34
CA ALA A 6 -10.14 9.15 0.93
C ALA A 6 -10.23 10.67 0.80
N ASN A 7 -10.51 11.32 1.91
CA ASN A 7 -10.50 12.78 2.04
C ASN A 7 -9.83 13.22 3.36
N ILE A 8 -9.76 14.51 3.61
CA ILE A 8 -9.03 15.05 4.78
C ILE A 8 -9.58 14.55 6.13
N HIS A 9 -10.83 14.17 6.22
CA HIS A 9 -11.43 13.65 7.46
C HIS A 9 -10.95 12.22 7.80
N ASP A 10 -10.34 11.51 6.84
CA ASP A 10 -9.78 10.17 7.05
C ASP A 10 -8.36 10.20 7.63
N LEU A 11 -7.76 11.38 7.81
CA LEU A 11 -6.36 11.56 8.20
C LEU A 11 -5.98 10.74 9.43
N GLU A 12 -6.73 10.88 10.51
CA GLU A 12 -6.41 10.23 11.79
C GLU A 12 -6.51 8.70 11.69
N ASP A 13 -7.53 8.20 11.00
CA ASP A 13 -7.73 6.76 10.80
C ASP A 13 -6.66 6.14 9.91
N LEU A 14 -6.28 6.81 8.81
CA LEU A 14 -5.20 6.39 7.94
C LEU A 14 -3.85 6.37 8.67
N ALA A 15 -3.55 7.42 9.43
CA ALA A 15 -2.31 7.50 10.20
C ALA A 15 -2.25 6.40 11.27
N ARG A 16 -3.35 6.17 11.99
CA ARG A 16 -3.47 5.13 13.01
C ARG A 16 -3.28 3.74 12.41
N LEU A 17 -4.05 3.40 11.38
CA LEU A 17 -3.96 2.09 10.74
C LEU A 17 -2.59 1.83 10.14
N HIS A 18 -1.96 2.84 9.55
CA HIS A 18 -0.62 2.74 8.99
C HIS A 18 0.43 2.48 10.08
N ALA A 19 0.41 3.28 11.17
CA ALA A 19 1.33 3.11 12.29
C ALA A 19 1.17 1.74 12.98
N GLU A 20 -0.07 1.30 13.22
CA GLU A 20 -0.35 -0.03 13.78
C GLU A 20 0.14 -1.15 12.87
N SER A 21 -0.05 -1.03 11.55
CA SER A 21 0.43 -2.00 10.59
C SER A 21 1.96 -2.11 10.60
N TRP A 22 2.65 -0.97 10.69
CA TRP A 22 4.12 -0.95 10.76
C TRP A 22 4.64 -1.55 12.06
N ARG A 23 4.03 -1.23 13.20
CA ARG A 23 4.36 -1.87 14.49
C ARG A 23 4.21 -3.39 14.46
N ASN A 24 3.18 -3.87 13.77
CA ASN A 24 2.90 -5.31 13.69
C ASN A 24 3.80 -6.05 12.69
N SER A 25 4.25 -5.38 11.62
CA SER A 25 4.92 -6.03 10.49
C SER A 25 6.43 -5.85 10.49
N TYR A 26 6.96 -4.82 11.17
CA TYR A 26 8.35 -4.39 11.01
C TYR A 26 9.17 -4.39 12.30
N ARG A 27 8.69 -5.04 13.38
CA ARG A 27 9.53 -5.33 14.55
C ARG A 27 10.76 -6.15 14.13
N GLY A 28 11.94 -5.74 14.61
CA GLY A 28 13.21 -6.35 14.25
C GLY A 28 13.79 -5.86 12.91
N ILE A 29 13.04 -5.06 12.13
CA ILE A 29 13.49 -4.45 10.88
C ILE A 29 13.68 -2.94 11.07
N PHE A 30 12.65 -2.25 11.56
CA PHE A 30 12.74 -0.85 11.99
C PHE A 30 13.21 -0.79 13.44
N SER A 31 13.80 0.33 13.86
CA SER A 31 14.16 0.49 15.26
C SER A 31 12.91 0.45 16.15
N ASP A 32 13.02 -0.22 17.29
CA ASP A 32 11.91 -0.28 18.26
C ASP A 32 11.55 1.11 18.78
N ASP A 33 12.54 1.97 18.98
CA ASP A 33 12.31 3.36 19.42
C ASP A 33 11.45 4.12 18.41
N PHE A 34 11.74 4.03 17.11
CA PHE A 34 10.92 4.64 16.07
C PHE A 34 9.48 4.08 16.07
N LEU A 35 9.34 2.76 16.13
CA LEU A 35 8.03 2.10 16.11
C LEU A 35 7.18 2.43 17.33
N ASP A 36 7.81 2.58 18.50
CA ASP A 36 7.09 2.82 19.75
C ASP A 36 6.75 4.30 19.94
N ASN A 37 7.66 5.21 19.59
CA ASN A 37 7.56 6.61 19.94
C ASN A 37 7.23 7.53 18.75
N ASP A 38 7.78 7.28 17.55
CA ASP A 38 7.76 8.25 16.46
C ASP A 38 6.80 7.91 15.32
N VAL A 39 6.54 6.63 15.05
CA VAL A 39 5.81 6.16 13.87
C VAL A 39 4.42 6.79 13.73
N TRP A 40 3.73 7.05 14.83
CA TRP A 40 2.43 7.72 14.80
C TRP A 40 2.52 9.14 14.22
N ASN A 41 3.42 9.95 14.78
CA ASN A 41 3.60 11.33 14.33
C ASN A 41 4.13 11.39 12.90
N ASP A 42 5.03 10.51 12.55
CA ASP A 42 5.59 10.40 11.21
C ASP A 42 4.48 10.07 10.19
N ARG A 43 3.63 9.09 10.46
CA ARG A 43 2.52 8.73 9.55
C ARG A 43 1.45 9.81 9.50
N LYS A 44 1.16 10.46 10.62
CA LYS A 44 0.23 11.58 10.67
C LYS A 44 0.69 12.75 9.79
N GLN A 45 1.95 13.14 9.86
CA GLN A 45 2.52 14.18 8.99
C GLN A 45 2.49 13.77 7.52
N CYS A 46 2.83 12.52 7.21
CA CYS A 46 2.75 11.98 5.86
C CYS A 46 1.34 12.10 5.28
N TRP A 47 0.33 11.63 6.01
CA TRP A 47 -1.06 11.67 5.56
C TRP A 47 -1.64 13.06 5.52
N ALA A 48 -1.28 13.94 6.48
CA ALA A 48 -1.67 15.34 6.44
C ALA A 48 -1.23 16.02 5.13
N LYS A 49 0.03 15.83 4.73
CA LYS A 49 0.54 16.34 3.46
C LYS A 49 -0.18 15.74 2.25
N ARG A 50 -0.36 14.42 2.23
CA ARG A 50 -0.97 13.69 1.10
C ARG A 50 -2.43 14.06 0.88
N LEU A 51 -3.19 14.31 1.95
CA LEU A 51 -4.62 14.62 1.85
C LEU A 51 -4.92 16.12 1.67
N SER A 52 -4.04 17.00 2.20
CA SER A 52 -4.21 18.45 2.04
C SER A 52 -3.71 18.98 0.69
N SER A 53 -2.72 18.31 0.09
CA SER A 53 -2.11 18.70 -1.18
C SER A 53 -1.79 17.46 -2.03
N PRO A 54 -2.82 16.74 -2.50
CA PRO A 54 -2.62 15.52 -3.28
C PRO A 54 -1.90 15.82 -4.60
N LYS A 55 -1.01 14.93 -5.02
CA LYS A 55 -0.45 14.97 -6.36
C LYS A 55 -1.55 14.68 -7.39
N TYR A 56 -1.39 15.19 -8.62
CA TYR A 56 -2.38 15.00 -9.70
C TYR A 56 -2.62 13.53 -10.07
N ASN A 57 -1.63 12.66 -9.84
CA ASN A 57 -1.65 11.23 -10.13
C ASN A 57 -1.82 10.37 -8.86
N GLN A 58 -2.18 10.99 -7.72
CA GLN A 58 -2.37 10.27 -6.46
C GLN A 58 -3.79 9.74 -6.34
N TYR A 59 -3.89 8.50 -5.94
CA TYR A 59 -5.16 7.83 -5.64
C TYR A 59 -5.11 7.18 -4.26
N VAL A 60 -6.02 7.54 -3.38
CA VAL A 60 -6.12 6.96 -2.03
C VAL A 60 -7.51 6.39 -1.84
N LEU A 61 -7.59 5.08 -1.62
CA LEU A 61 -8.82 4.36 -1.32
C LEU A 61 -8.88 3.96 0.15
N VAL A 62 -10.06 4.05 0.76
CA VAL A 62 -10.38 3.48 2.07
C VAL A 62 -11.47 2.43 1.96
N ALA A 63 -11.31 1.37 2.75
CA ALA A 63 -12.33 0.35 3.01
C ALA A 63 -12.92 0.60 4.40
N ILE A 64 -14.24 0.70 4.48
CA ILE A 64 -14.98 1.06 5.70
C ILE A 64 -15.94 -0.07 6.05
N ASP A 65 -15.86 -0.53 7.27
CA ASP A 65 -16.77 -1.51 7.88
C ASP A 65 -17.32 -0.93 9.20
N ASN A 66 -18.65 -0.93 9.39
CA ASN A 66 -19.29 -0.37 10.58
C ASN A 66 -18.84 1.07 10.93
N ASN A 67 -18.68 1.93 9.92
CA ASN A 67 -18.21 3.32 10.01
C ASN A 67 -16.74 3.48 10.46
N GLU A 68 -15.95 2.42 10.49
CA GLU A 68 -14.53 2.46 10.81
C GLU A 68 -13.67 2.13 9.59
N VAL A 69 -12.57 2.84 9.38
CA VAL A 69 -11.59 2.52 8.34
C VAL A 69 -10.84 1.24 8.74
N CYS A 70 -11.05 0.18 7.98
CA CYS A 70 -10.44 -1.13 8.23
C CYS A 70 -9.40 -1.54 7.18
N GLY A 71 -9.20 -0.74 6.15
CA GLY A 71 -8.16 -0.94 5.15
C GLY A 71 -7.99 0.30 4.27
N PHE A 72 -6.83 0.45 3.66
CA PHE A 72 -6.58 1.48 2.68
C PHE A 72 -5.51 1.08 1.68
N LEU A 73 -5.50 1.76 0.53
CA LEU A 73 -4.48 1.69 -0.49
C LEU A 73 -4.13 3.11 -0.95
N CYS A 74 -2.84 3.38 -1.15
CA CYS A 74 -2.35 4.61 -1.79
C CYS A 74 -1.55 4.24 -3.03
N ALA A 75 -1.88 4.86 -4.17
CA ALA A 75 -1.19 4.65 -5.43
C ALA A 75 -0.84 5.97 -6.11
N PHE A 76 0.15 5.91 -6.99
CA PHE A 76 0.55 7.00 -7.89
C PHE A 76 0.55 6.48 -9.32
N GLY A 77 -0.33 7.02 -10.16
CA GLY A 77 -0.49 6.60 -11.54
C GLY A 77 0.70 7.04 -12.40
N ASP A 78 1.10 6.18 -13.34
CA ASP A 78 2.20 6.44 -14.29
C ASP A 78 3.49 6.98 -13.66
N GLU A 79 3.81 6.51 -12.44
CA GLU A 79 4.97 6.97 -11.67
C GLU A 79 6.29 6.46 -12.27
N HIS A 80 6.28 5.32 -12.97
CA HIS A 80 7.46 4.76 -13.62
C HIS A 80 7.22 4.46 -15.09
N ILE A 81 8.16 4.90 -15.96
CA ILE A 81 8.01 4.78 -17.42
C ILE A 81 7.85 3.34 -17.93
N LYS A 82 8.46 2.37 -17.25
CA LYS A 82 8.42 0.94 -17.60
C LYS A 82 7.31 0.20 -16.86
N TRP A 83 7.14 0.47 -15.54
CA TRP A 83 6.30 -0.32 -14.66
C TRP A 83 4.90 0.27 -14.44
N GLY A 84 4.67 1.53 -14.82
CA GLY A 84 3.39 2.22 -14.74
C GLY A 84 3.03 2.72 -13.35
N THR A 85 1.91 2.25 -12.79
CA THR A 85 1.33 2.73 -11.53
C THR A 85 2.03 2.11 -10.32
N PHE A 86 2.46 2.96 -9.39
CA PHE A 86 3.07 2.56 -8.12
C PHE A 86 2.04 2.38 -7.01
N ILE A 87 2.00 1.22 -6.38
CA ILE A 87 1.30 1.01 -5.11
C ILE A 87 2.27 1.29 -3.97
N ASP A 88 2.13 2.46 -3.37
CA ASP A 88 2.99 2.91 -2.26
C ASP A 88 2.58 2.30 -0.91
N ASN A 89 1.28 2.12 -0.69
CA ASN A 89 0.76 1.51 0.53
C ASN A 89 -0.43 0.61 0.25
N LEU A 90 -0.49 -0.52 0.94
CA LEU A 90 -1.67 -1.36 1.09
C LEU A 90 -1.70 -1.94 2.51
N HIS A 91 -2.65 -1.50 3.30
CA HIS A 91 -2.81 -1.97 4.67
C HIS A 91 -4.25 -2.37 4.96
N VAL A 92 -4.41 -3.47 5.70
CA VAL A 92 -5.70 -3.97 6.19
C VAL A 92 -5.54 -4.28 7.67
N ALA A 93 -6.43 -3.74 8.49
CA ALA A 93 -6.45 -3.99 9.93
C ALA A 93 -6.44 -5.50 10.22
N LYS A 94 -5.66 -5.93 11.21
CA LYS A 94 -5.46 -7.35 11.52
C LYS A 94 -6.76 -8.12 11.69
N ILE A 95 -7.75 -7.53 12.35
CA ILE A 95 -9.08 -8.12 12.59
C ILE A 95 -9.95 -8.21 11.32
N ALA A 96 -9.58 -7.48 10.27
CA ALA A 96 -10.29 -7.42 9.00
C ALA A 96 -9.58 -8.23 7.89
N GLN A 97 -8.40 -8.79 8.16
CA GLN A 97 -7.69 -9.64 7.21
C GLN A 97 -8.45 -10.94 6.91
N GLY A 98 -8.18 -11.52 5.73
CA GLY A 98 -8.86 -12.74 5.28
C GLY A 98 -10.27 -12.53 4.71
N LYS A 99 -10.81 -11.32 4.74
CA LYS A 99 -12.16 -10.98 4.23
C LYS A 99 -12.14 -10.45 2.76
N GLY A 100 -11.03 -10.57 2.03
CA GLY A 100 -10.92 -10.11 0.64
C GLY A 100 -10.66 -8.62 0.46
N ILE A 101 -10.56 -7.82 1.53
CA ILE A 101 -10.43 -6.35 1.46
C ILE A 101 -9.22 -5.91 0.64
N GLY A 102 -8.05 -6.50 0.88
CA GLY A 102 -6.84 -6.16 0.13
C GLY A 102 -6.97 -6.47 -1.36
N LYS A 103 -7.62 -7.59 -1.71
CA LYS A 103 -7.92 -7.96 -3.10
C LYS A 103 -8.84 -6.94 -3.77
N GLN A 104 -9.88 -6.49 -3.07
CA GLN A 104 -10.83 -5.49 -3.58
C GLN A 104 -10.18 -4.11 -3.76
N LEU A 105 -9.33 -3.68 -2.81
CA LEU A 105 -8.57 -2.44 -2.94
C LEU A 105 -7.64 -2.47 -4.17
N MET A 106 -6.93 -3.58 -4.39
CA MET A 106 -6.08 -3.77 -5.58
C MET A 106 -6.89 -3.75 -6.87
N TYR A 107 -8.06 -4.41 -6.89
CA TYR A 107 -8.97 -4.41 -8.05
C TYR A 107 -9.44 -3.00 -8.43
N LEU A 108 -9.96 -2.24 -7.46
CA LEU A 108 -10.43 -0.87 -7.69
C LEU A 108 -9.31 0.08 -8.12
N THR A 109 -8.11 -0.13 -7.60
CA THR A 109 -6.93 0.65 -8.03
C THR A 109 -6.51 0.30 -9.44
N ALA A 110 -6.58 -0.99 -9.82
CA ALA A 110 -6.29 -1.40 -11.20
C ALA A 110 -7.32 -0.84 -12.20
N GLN A 111 -8.61 -0.78 -11.82
CA GLN A 111 -9.63 -0.12 -12.64
C GLN A 111 -9.30 1.37 -12.82
N TRP A 112 -9.01 2.09 -11.73
CA TRP A 112 -8.64 3.49 -11.81
C TRP A 112 -7.40 3.73 -12.68
N ALA A 113 -6.36 2.88 -12.53
CA ALA A 113 -5.14 3.00 -13.32
C ALA A 113 -5.40 2.74 -14.81
N ASP A 114 -6.28 1.79 -15.12
CA ASP A 114 -6.65 1.44 -16.50
C ASP A 114 -7.48 2.56 -17.19
N GLU A 115 -8.36 3.21 -16.43
CA GLU A 115 -9.20 4.30 -16.92
C GLU A 115 -8.45 5.65 -17.06
N ALA A 116 -7.46 5.90 -16.19
CA ALA A 116 -6.83 7.21 -16.07
C ALA A 116 -5.48 7.34 -16.80
N PHE A 117 -4.78 6.22 -17.07
CA PHE A 117 -3.44 6.20 -17.62
C PHE A 117 -3.29 5.18 -18.74
N ASP A 118 -2.24 5.36 -19.56
CA ASP A 118 -1.91 4.41 -20.63
C ASP A 118 -1.64 3.00 -20.02
N HIS A 119 -2.38 2.00 -20.43
CA HIS A 119 -2.47 0.59 -20.01
C HIS A 119 -1.15 -0.11 -19.64
N LYS A 120 -0.28 0.57 -18.91
CA LYS A 120 0.93 0.03 -18.34
C LYS A 120 0.57 -0.89 -17.15
N GLY A 121 1.56 -1.54 -16.61
CA GLY A 121 1.38 -2.40 -15.45
C GLY A 121 1.21 -1.64 -14.14
N ILE A 122 1.22 -2.41 -13.08
CA ILE A 122 1.23 -1.94 -11.69
C ILE A 122 2.46 -2.55 -11.02
N TYR A 123 3.10 -1.81 -10.15
CA TYR A 123 4.22 -2.31 -9.36
C TYR A 123 4.16 -1.84 -7.91
N LEU A 124 4.88 -2.52 -7.07
CA LEU A 124 5.09 -2.17 -5.68
C LEU A 124 6.46 -2.68 -5.20
N GLU A 125 6.87 -2.14 -4.07
CA GLU A 125 8.04 -2.59 -3.33
C GLU A 125 7.59 -3.20 -2.00
N VAL A 126 8.21 -4.32 -1.61
CA VAL A 126 7.88 -5.05 -0.38
C VAL A 126 9.16 -5.57 0.26
N LEU A 127 9.28 -5.40 1.58
CA LEU A 127 10.42 -5.93 2.31
C LEU A 127 10.47 -7.46 2.21
N GLU A 128 11.67 -8.01 2.00
CA GLU A 128 11.88 -9.45 1.86
C GLU A 128 11.33 -10.24 3.04
N ASP A 129 11.45 -9.70 4.24
CA ASP A 129 10.98 -10.33 5.48
C ASP A 129 9.46 -10.25 5.67
N ASN A 130 8.74 -9.44 4.88
CA ASN A 130 7.28 -9.37 4.95
C ASN A 130 6.63 -10.54 4.18
N LEU A 131 6.83 -11.76 4.70
CA LEU A 131 6.37 -13.00 4.07
C LEU A 131 4.86 -13.03 3.84
N ASN A 132 4.06 -12.38 4.69
CA ASN A 132 2.61 -12.35 4.55
C ASN A 132 2.18 -11.52 3.33
N ALA A 133 2.75 -10.33 3.16
CA ALA A 133 2.49 -9.48 2.00
C ALA A 133 2.98 -10.15 0.71
N ARG A 134 4.19 -10.72 0.71
CA ARG A 134 4.73 -11.45 -0.44
C ARG A 134 3.83 -12.60 -0.89
N ARG A 135 3.34 -13.42 0.06
CA ARG A 135 2.38 -14.51 -0.25
C ARG A 135 1.07 -13.98 -0.82
N PHE A 136 0.60 -12.84 -0.30
CA PHE A 136 -0.61 -12.18 -0.84
C PHE A 136 -0.38 -11.73 -2.28
N TYR A 137 0.71 -11.02 -2.58
CA TYR A 137 1.01 -10.52 -3.93
C TYR A 137 1.21 -11.65 -4.93
N HIS A 138 1.93 -12.71 -4.56
CA HIS A 138 2.06 -13.90 -5.41
C HIS A 138 0.70 -14.55 -5.74
N ARG A 139 -0.20 -14.66 -4.75
CA ARG A 139 -1.54 -15.23 -4.98
C ARG A 139 -2.40 -14.41 -5.93
N ILE A 140 -2.17 -13.13 -6.03
CA ILE A 140 -2.86 -12.25 -6.98
C ILE A 140 -2.00 -11.95 -8.21
N GLY A 141 -1.03 -12.81 -8.51
CA GLY A 141 -0.31 -12.87 -9.79
C GLY A 141 0.89 -11.95 -9.94
N ALA A 142 1.39 -11.34 -8.87
CA ALA A 142 2.62 -10.55 -8.94
C ALA A 142 3.84 -11.42 -9.22
N SER A 143 4.77 -10.92 -10.04
CA SER A 143 6.09 -11.50 -10.27
C SER A 143 7.18 -10.61 -9.68
N HIS A 144 8.18 -11.24 -9.05
CA HIS A 144 9.38 -10.57 -8.56
C HIS A 144 10.31 -10.24 -9.73
N GLN A 145 10.80 -9.00 -9.78
CA GLN A 145 11.67 -8.51 -10.85
C GLN A 145 13.07 -8.18 -10.36
N GLU A 146 13.18 -7.40 -9.29
CA GLU A 146 14.43 -6.83 -8.81
C GLU A 146 14.49 -6.89 -7.28
N THR A 147 15.70 -6.92 -6.74
CA THR A 147 15.96 -6.79 -5.30
C THR A 147 16.87 -5.59 -5.10
N ASN A 148 16.45 -4.63 -4.31
CA ASN A 148 17.17 -3.43 -3.97
C ASN A 148 17.51 -3.41 -2.48
N LEU A 149 18.54 -2.66 -2.12
CA LEU A 149 18.83 -2.37 -0.71
C LEU A 149 18.08 -1.09 -0.30
N TRP A 150 17.33 -1.18 0.77
CA TRP A 150 16.61 -0.06 1.34
C TRP A 150 16.98 0.13 2.82
N GLN A 151 17.00 1.38 3.28
CA GLN A 151 17.29 1.72 4.66
C GLN A 151 16.03 2.12 5.40
N PRO A 152 15.56 1.30 6.37
CA PRO A 152 14.36 1.60 7.14
C PRO A 152 14.53 2.84 8.02
N PRO A 153 13.45 3.57 8.31
CA PRO A 153 13.44 4.67 9.26
C PRO A 153 13.99 4.24 10.63
N GLY A 154 14.92 5.04 11.17
CA GLY A 154 15.55 4.78 12.47
C GLY A 154 16.50 3.60 12.51
N SER A 155 16.81 2.96 11.38
CA SER A 155 17.76 1.85 11.29
C SER A 155 19.09 2.29 10.69
N ASN A 156 20.18 1.72 11.17
CA ASN A 156 21.51 1.87 10.59
C ASN A 156 21.88 0.72 9.62
N THR A 157 20.98 -0.26 9.46
CA THR A 157 21.20 -1.42 8.57
C THR A 157 20.26 -1.33 7.37
N GLN A 158 20.78 -1.73 6.21
CA GLN A 158 19.99 -1.89 5.01
C GLN A 158 19.32 -3.27 5.01
N VAL A 159 18.15 -3.35 4.41
CA VAL A 159 17.35 -4.56 4.22
C VAL A 159 17.00 -4.74 2.74
N ASN A 160 16.72 -5.96 2.35
CA ASN A 160 16.27 -6.24 1.00
C ASN A 160 14.82 -5.80 0.80
N GLU A 161 14.60 -5.04 -0.25
CA GLU A 161 13.29 -4.63 -0.75
C GLU A 161 13.10 -5.22 -2.14
N LEU A 162 11.98 -5.90 -2.34
CA LEU A 162 11.68 -6.65 -3.55
C LEU A 162 10.68 -5.87 -4.40
N LEU A 163 11.04 -5.59 -5.64
CA LEU A 163 10.13 -5.03 -6.65
C LEU A 163 9.24 -6.15 -7.20
N TYR A 164 7.94 -6.00 -7.05
CA TYR A 164 6.90 -6.87 -7.61
C TYR A 164 6.11 -6.14 -8.67
N ILE A 165 5.78 -6.83 -9.76
CA ILE A 165 5.01 -6.25 -10.87
C ILE A 165 3.83 -7.12 -11.29
N TRP A 166 2.82 -6.47 -11.86
CA TRP A 166 1.83 -7.00 -12.78
C TRP A 166 2.05 -6.31 -14.13
N GLU A 167 2.40 -7.06 -15.17
CA GLU A 167 2.83 -6.51 -16.47
C GLU A 167 1.74 -5.67 -17.16
N SER A 168 0.47 -5.89 -16.82
CA SER A 168 -0.65 -5.07 -17.27
C SER A 168 -1.73 -4.96 -16.21
N ASN A 169 -2.50 -3.86 -16.23
CA ASN A 169 -3.66 -3.66 -15.38
C ASN A 169 -4.70 -4.78 -15.58
N HIS A 170 -4.89 -5.25 -16.81
CA HIS A 170 -5.80 -6.36 -17.14
C HIS A 170 -5.43 -7.67 -16.45
N MET A 171 -4.14 -7.94 -16.29
CA MET A 171 -3.69 -9.12 -15.55
C MET A 171 -4.21 -9.10 -14.12
N LEU A 172 -4.03 -7.96 -13.44
CA LEU A 172 -4.51 -7.78 -12.07
C LEU A 172 -6.06 -7.77 -12.00
N LEU A 173 -6.73 -7.11 -12.94
CA LEU A 173 -8.19 -7.10 -13.03
C LEU A 173 -8.79 -8.50 -13.16
N ASN A 174 -8.22 -9.35 -14.02
CA ASN A 174 -8.69 -10.72 -14.22
C ASN A 174 -8.48 -11.60 -12.98
N LEU A 175 -7.38 -11.42 -12.25
CA LEU A 175 -7.03 -12.24 -11.09
C LEU A 175 -7.70 -11.74 -9.79
N THR A 176 -8.06 -10.47 -9.73
CA THR A 176 -8.64 -9.85 -8.53
C THR A 176 -10.13 -9.59 -8.62
N ASN A 177 -10.76 -9.86 -9.75
CA ASN A 177 -12.22 -9.71 -9.92
C ASN A 177 -12.97 -10.41 -8.77
N PRO A 178 -13.86 -9.71 -8.04
CA PRO A 178 -14.59 -10.23 -6.87
C PRO A 178 -15.59 -11.33 -7.23
#